data_464c8f57c937bf287063669ecb370449
#
_entry.id   464c8f57c937bf287063669ecb370449
#
_cell.length_a   1.000
_cell.length_b   1.000
_cell.length_c   1.000
_cell.angle_alpha   90.00
_cell.angle_beta   90.00
_cell.angle_gamma   90.00
#
_symmetry.space_group_name_H-M   'P 1'
#
loop_
_entity.id
_entity.type
_entity.pdbx_description
1 polymer ?
#
loop_
_entity_poly.entity_id
_entity_poly.type
_entity_poly.pdbx_seq_one_letter_code
_entity_poly.pdbx_strand_id
1 'polypeptide(L)'
;MVFKSFDGKEIFVREWADVANPRGIVQIVHGMVEHSGRYDAFARFLNGHGFIVVADDHRGHGETDKDTLGYSAGHMFQDTVRDEGEITAHYRAKYPALRHFVLGFSYGSFLTQSYISIYGDRTDGAVIAGSNYKKDFDVYLGSVVAHLSPQKKPATFIERQSFGAYAKLFEDGEWLSADAENNAAYHADAYCSFTCSNRFYRDFFKGLKSLYTKRYIAGLKKDLPVLLVSGKDDPVGDMGKGVEKLYRFYTQKAHMTDVTLTLFDNSRHEFLNEKENRAHKWNTVLSFFAAHV
;
A
#
# COMPACT_ATOMS: atom_id res chain seq x y z
N MET A 1 7.10 1.34 -18.09
CA MET A 1 6.79 2.49 -18.99
C MET A 1 6.78 3.80 -18.22
N VAL A 2 6.72 4.96 -18.93
CA VAL A 2 6.49 6.25 -18.27
C VAL A 2 5.03 6.63 -18.51
N PHE A 3 4.29 6.89 -17.43
CA PHE A 3 2.90 7.35 -17.46
C PHE A 3 2.85 8.85 -17.14
N LYS A 4 2.16 9.63 -17.97
CA LYS A 4 2.03 11.07 -17.76
C LYS A 4 0.76 11.35 -16.94
N SER A 5 0.95 11.79 -15.70
CA SER A 5 -0.13 12.09 -14.76
C SER A 5 -0.86 13.40 -15.11
N PHE A 6 -1.97 13.64 -14.40
CA PHE A 6 -2.89 14.79 -14.56
C PHE A 6 -2.22 16.17 -14.49
N ASP A 7 -1.11 16.30 -13.76
CA ASP A 7 -0.34 17.54 -13.60
C ASP A 7 0.91 17.60 -14.51
N GLY A 8 1.04 16.61 -15.39
CA GLY A 8 2.16 16.48 -16.32
C GLY A 8 3.39 15.80 -15.73
N LYS A 9 3.35 15.36 -14.46
CA LYS A 9 4.43 14.60 -13.85
C LYS A 9 4.56 13.24 -14.53
N GLU A 10 5.78 12.85 -14.81
CA GLU A 10 6.11 11.52 -15.29
C GLU A 10 6.18 10.55 -14.11
N ILE A 11 5.37 9.50 -14.18
CA ILE A 11 5.30 8.42 -13.19
C ILE A 11 5.87 7.16 -13.85
N PHE A 12 6.87 6.55 -13.24
CA PHE A 12 7.37 5.26 -13.68
C PHE A 12 6.36 4.18 -13.34
N VAL A 13 6.00 3.35 -14.33
CA VAL A 13 5.11 2.20 -14.15
C VAL A 13 5.81 0.95 -14.64
N ARG A 14 5.94 -0.04 -13.78
CA ARG A 14 6.43 -1.37 -14.09
C ARG A 14 5.27 -2.26 -14.52
N GLU A 15 5.49 -3.02 -15.59
CA GLU A 15 4.49 -3.94 -16.12
C GLU A 15 5.07 -5.37 -16.13
N TRP A 16 4.29 -6.32 -15.66
CA TRP A 16 4.48 -7.76 -15.86
C TRP A 16 3.26 -8.24 -16.64
N ALA A 17 3.30 -8.02 -17.97
CA ALA A 17 2.14 -8.19 -18.85
C ALA A 17 2.29 -9.34 -19.84
N ASP A 18 3.41 -10.06 -19.81
CA ASP A 18 3.61 -11.25 -20.64
C ASP A 18 2.86 -12.46 -20.04
N VAL A 19 1.56 -12.47 -20.27
CA VAL A 19 0.61 -13.46 -19.74
C VAL A 19 -0.24 -14.01 -20.88
N ALA A 20 -0.12 -15.30 -21.15
CA ALA A 20 -1.00 -15.98 -22.10
C ALA A 20 -2.41 -16.09 -21.51
N ASN A 21 -3.44 -15.62 -22.27
CA ASN A 21 -4.85 -15.69 -21.87
C ASN A 21 -5.12 -15.06 -20.49
N PRO A 22 -4.87 -13.75 -20.32
CA PRO A 22 -5.04 -13.10 -19.04
C PRO A 22 -6.52 -13.11 -18.60
N ARG A 23 -6.74 -13.32 -17.29
CA ARG A 23 -8.07 -13.40 -16.67
C ARG A 23 -8.36 -12.19 -15.77
N GLY A 24 -7.36 -11.39 -15.46
CA GLY A 24 -7.51 -10.19 -14.64
C GLY A 24 -6.23 -9.36 -14.59
N ILE A 25 -6.34 -8.16 -14.01
CA ILE A 25 -5.22 -7.23 -13.79
C ILE A 25 -5.12 -6.99 -12.29
N VAL A 26 -3.90 -7.00 -11.76
CA VAL A 26 -3.61 -6.60 -10.38
C VAL A 26 -2.70 -5.37 -10.41
N GLN A 27 -3.19 -4.26 -9.89
CA GLN A 27 -2.42 -3.04 -9.68
C GLN A 27 -1.87 -3.04 -8.26
N ILE A 28 -0.55 -3.05 -8.11
CA ILE A 28 0.13 -3.03 -6.81
C ILE A 28 0.50 -1.60 -6.46
N VAL A 29 0.11 -1.17 -5.28
CA VAL A 29 0.35 0.14 -4.66
C VAL A 29 1.32 -0.08 -3.51
N HIS A 30 2.60 0.20 -3.73
CA HIS A 30 3.69 -0.16 -2.84
C HIS A 30 3.73 0.65 -1.53
N GLY A 31 4.57 0.25 -0.58
CA GLY A 31 4.72 0.89 0.73
C GLY A 31 5.59 2.15 0.72
N MET A 32 5.77 2.74 1.90
CA MET A 32 6.69 3.84 2.12
C MET A 32 8.13 3.34 2.07
N VAL A 33 9.03 4.16 1.49
CA VAL A 33 10.48 3.88 1.45
C VAL A 33 10.82 2.56 0.77
N GLU A 34 10.06 2.24 -0.28
CA GLU A 34 10.30 1.11 -1.17
C GLU A 34 9.86 1.47 -2.61
N HIS A 35 9.84 0.50 -3.50
CA HIS A 35 9.48 0.70 -4.91
C HIS A 35 8.87 -0.56 -5.53
N SER A 36 8.26 -0.42 -6.72
CA SER A 36 7.58 -1.50 -7.44
C SER A 36 8.43 -2.74 -7.72
N GLY A 37 9.75 -2.57 -7.86
CA GLY A 37 10.67 -3.69 -8.18
C GLY A 37 10.71 -4.77 -7.11
N ARG A 38 10.39 -4.44 -5.86
CA ARG A 38 10.37 -5.41 -4.75
C ARG A 38 9.26 -6.46 -4.86
N TYR A 39 8.30 -6.23 -5.73
CA TYR A 39 7.18 -7.14 -5.98
C TYR A 39 7.41 -8.10 -7.15
N ASP A 40 8.62 -8.13 -7.77
CA ASP A 40 8.89 -8.94 -8.97
C ASP A 40 8.54 -10.43 -8.78
N ALA A 41 8.96 -11.03 -7.67
CA ALA A 41 8.69 -12.43 -7.39
C ALA A 41 7.18 -12.72 -7.22
N PHE A 42 6.46 -11.86 -6.52
CA PHE A 42 5.01 -11.99 -6.34
C PHE A 42 4.25 -11.72 -7.65
N ALA A 43 4.68 -10.71 -8.41
CA ALA A 43 4.09 -10.40 -9.71
C ALA A 43 4.24 -11.57 -10.69
N ARG A 44 5.43 -12.19 -10.78
CA ARG A 44 5.66 -13.39 -11.61
C ARG A 44 4.84 -14.59 -11.15
N PHE A 45 4.65 -14.75 -9.83
CA PHE A 45 3.73 -15.75 -9.31
C PHE A 45 2.29 -15.50 -9.80
N LEU A 46 1.80 -14.29 -9.75
CA LEU A 46 0.47 -13.93 -10.26
C LEU A 46 0.37 -14.10 -11.79
N ASN A 47 1.44 -13.77 -12.55
CA ASN A 47 1.50 -14.03 -14.00
C ASN A 47 1.31 -15.52 -14.30
N GLY A 48 1.99 -16.40 -13.55
CA GLY A 48 1.83 -17.86 -13.69
C GLY A 48 0.39 -18.35 -13.45
N HIS A 49 -0.45 -17.51 -12.83
CA HIS A 49 -1.87 -17.79 -12.56
C HIS A 49 -2.83 -16.97 -13.43
N GLY A 50 -2.31 -16.32 -14.49
CA GLY A 50 -3.12 -15.62 -15.48
C GLY A 50 -3.47 -14.18 -15.12
N PHE A 51 -2.76 -13.53 -14.22
CA PHE A 51 -2.97 -12.11 -13.93
C PHE A 51 -1.87 -11.25 -14.52
N ILE A 52 -2.23 -10.23 -15.28
CA ILE A 52 -1.34 -9.11 -15.61
C ILE A 52 -1.10 -8.33 -14.32
N VAL A 53 0.16 -7.96 -14.04
CA VAL A 53 0.48 -7.14 -12.89
C VAL A 53 1.10 -5.84 -13.32
N VAL A 54 0.69 -4.74 -12.67
CA VAL A 54 1.24 -3.40 -12.87
C VAL A 54 1.50 -2.74 -11.52
N ALA A 55 2.53 -1.94 -11.45
CA ALA A 55 2.85 -1.16 -10.25
C ALA A 55 3.59 0.11 -10.64
N ASP A 56 3.21 1.25 -10.12
CA ASP A 56 4.00 2.47 -10.25
C ASP A 56 5.11 2.54 -9.20
N ASP A 57 6.05 3.43 -9.40
CA ASP A 57 6.84 3.98 -8.32
C ASP A 57 6.20 5.31 -7.93
N HIS A 58 5.72 5.42 -6.70
CA HIS A 58 4.96 6.59 -6.24
C HIS A 58 5.76 7.88 -6.28
N ARG A 59 5.07 9.01 -6.22
CA ARG A 59 5.71 10.33 -6.03
C ARG A 59 6.63 10.30 -4.82
N GLY A 60 7.89 10.70 -5.01
CA GLY A 60 8.95 10.65 -4.00
C GLY A 60 9.61 9.29 -3.83
N HIS A 61 9.37 8.33 -4.73
CA HIS A 61 9.90 6.96 -4.63
C HIS A 61 10.47 6.47 -5.96
N GLY A 62 11.38 5.49 -5.86
CA GLY A 62 11.94 4.71 -6.97
C GLY A 62 12.36 5.54 -8.18
N GLU A 63 12.10 5.04 -9.37
CA GLU A 63 12.47 5.69 -10.65
C GLU A 63 11.68 6.97 -10.94
N THR A 64 10.50 7.16 -10.32
CA THR A 64 9.68 8.37 -10.49
C THR A 64 10.39 9.62 -9.95
N ASP A 65 11.02 9.51 -8.80
CA ASP A 65 11.73 10.63 -8.14
C ASP A 65 13.13 10.21 -7.64
N LYS A 66 13.87 9.43 -8.42
CA LYS A 66 15.17 8.86 -8.04
C LYS A 66 16.19 9.87 -7.52
N ASP A 67 16.12 11.10 -7.97
CA ASP A 67 17.03 12.18 -7.58
C ASP A 67 16.52 12.94 -6.34
N THR A 68 15.28 12.69 -5.91
CA THR A 68 14.60 13.40 -4.79
C THR A 68 13.79 12.44 -3.92
N LEU A 69 14.34 11.27 -3.61
CA LEU A 69 13.68 10.29 -2.77
C LEU A 69 13.13 10.90 -1.48
N GLY A 70 11.91 10.53 -1.13
CA GLY A 70 11.17 11.04 0.03
C GLY A 70 10.54 12.42 -0.16
N TYR A 71 10.74 13.06 -1.33
CA TYR A 71 10.16 14.36 -1.65
C TYR A 71 9.63 14.44 -3.07
N SER A 72 8.43 14.96 -3.23
CA SER A 72 7.89 15.42 -4.51
C SER A 72 7.10 16.71 -4.30
N ALA A 73 6.93 17.51 -5.36
CA ALA A 73 6.05 18.68 -5.33
C ALA A 73 4.56 18.24 -5.29
N GLY A 74 3.66 19.15 -4.95
CA GLY A 74 2.22 18.86 -4.91
C GLY A 74 1.73 18.34 -3.54
N HIS A 75 0.67 17.56 -3.55
CA HIS A 75 0.05 16.95 -2.37
C HIS A 75 0.28 15.45 -2.39
N MET A 76 1.48 15.01 -1.99
CA MET A 76 2.01 13.67 -2.25
C MET A 76 1.00 12.54 -2.02
N PHE A 77 0.23 12.54 -0.94
CA PHE A 77 -0.77 11.50 -0.68
C PHE A 77 -1.95 11.57 -1.67
N GLN A 78 -2.58 12.75 -1.79
CA GLN A 78 -3.77 12.92 -2.62
C GLN A 78 -3.46 12.78 -4.11
N ASP A 79 -2.30 13.30 -4.53
CA ASP A 79 -1.86 13.24 -5.92
C ASP A 79 -1.52 11.79 -6.31
N THR A 80 -0.88 11.01 -5.41
CA THR A 80 -0.64 9.57 -5.64
C THR A 80 -1.95 8.79 -5.74
N VAL A 81 -2.93 9.04 -4.86
CA VAL A 81 -4.26 8.41 -4.98
C VAL A 81 -4.90 8.71 -6.32
N ARG A 82 -4.71 9.92 -6.87
CA ARG A 82 -5.21 10.29 -8.18
C ARG A 82 -4.43 9.59 -9.30
N ASP A 83 -3.11 9.50 -9.18
CA ASP A 83 -2.26 8.76 -10.13
C ASP A 83 -2.73 7.30 -10.23
N GLU A 84 -2.99 6.65 -9.08
CA GLU A 84 -3.53 5.28 -9.05
C GLU A 84 -4.87 5.17 -9.79
N GLY A 85 -5.76 6.14 -9.59
CA GLY A 85 -7.04 6.20 -10.29
C GLY A 85 -6.91 6.39 -11.81
N GLU A 86 -5.91 7.13 -12.28
CA GLU A 86 -5.63 7.34 -13.71
C GLU A 86 -4.92 6.13 -14.33
N ILE A 87 -4.00 5.49 -13.59
CA ILE A 87 -3.37 4.22 -14.00
C ILE A 87 -4.44 3.14 -14.15
N THR A 88 -5.34 2.99 -13.17
CA THR A 88 -6.49 2.08 -13.28
C THR A 88 -7.30 2.35 -14.54
N ALA A 89 -7.65 3.61 -14.80
CA ALA A 89 -8.45 3.97 -15.98
C ALA A 89 -7.73 3.61 -17.29
N HIS A 90 -6.41 3.82 -17.35
CA HIS A 90 -5.57 3.45 -18.49
C HIS A 90 -5.62 1.94 -18.76
N TYR A 91 -5.40 1.10 -17.73
CA TYR A 91 -5.37 -0.36 -17.91
C TYR A 91 -6.75 -0.95 -18.16
N ARG A 92 -7.81 -0.40 -17.58
CA ARG A 92 -9.19 -0.79 -17.91
C ARG A 92 -9.54 -0.44 -19.36
N ALA A 93 -9.04 0.66 -19.90
CA ALA A 93 -9.22 1.01 -21.32
C ALA A 93 -8.40 0.09 -22.24
N LYS A 94 -7.17 -0.27 -21.83
CA LYS A 94 -6.28 -1.18 -22.58
C LYS A 94 -6.81 -2.62 -22.60
N TYR A 95 -7.47 -3.07 -21.52
CA TYR A 95 -7.98 -4.43 -21.35
C TYR A 95 -9.45 -4.43 -20.85
N PRO A 96 -10.42 -3.98 -21.67
CA PRO A 96 -11.78 -3.70 -21.21
C PRO A 96 -12.58 -4.94 -20.76
N ALA A 97 -12.15 -6.14 -21.18
CA ALA A 97 -12.80 -7.40 -20.80
C ALA A 97 -12.25 -7.99 -19.48
N LEU A 98 -11.15 -7.46 -18.94
CA LEU A 98 -10.52 -8.00 -17.74
C LEU A 98 -11.02 -7.29 -16.48
N ARG A 99 -11.20 -8.08 -15.42
CA ARG A 99 -11.39 -7.56 -14.06
C ARG A 99 -10.13 -6.86 -13.58
N HIS A 100 -10.28 -5.82 -12.79
CA HIS A 100 -9.19 -5.01 -12.28
C HIS A 100 -9.21 -4.99 -10.76
N PHE A 101 -8.12 -5.40 -10.13
CA PHE A 101 -7.93 -5.44 -8.69
C PHE A 101 -6.82 -4.50 -8.26
N VAL A 102 -6.94 -3.95 -7.05
CA VAL A 102 -5.88 -3.11 -6.43
C VAL A 102 -5.37 -3.82 -5.18
N LEU A 103 -4.05 -3.95 -5.04
CA LEU A 103 -3.38 -4.44 -3.84
C LEU A 103 -2.51 -3.34 -3.28
N GLY A 104 -2.85 -2.79 -2.12
CA GLY A 104 -2.03 -1.81 -1.43
C GLY A 104 -1.35 -2.37 -0.19
N PHE A 105 -0.04 -2.12 -0.07
CA PHE A 105 0.76 -2.56 1.06
C PHE A 105 1.25 -1.37 1.89
N SER A 106 1.17 -1.46 3.23
CA SER A 106 1.71 -0.45 4.16
C SER A 106 1.18 0.97 3.84
N TYR A 107 2.04 1.93 3.51
CA TYR A 107 1.63 3.24 3.00
C TYR A 107 0.66 3.12 1.83
N GLY A 108 0.94 2.22 0.87
CA GLY A 108 0.04 1.90 -0.24
C GLY A 108 -1.32 1.36 0.22
N SER A 109 -1.39 0.72 1.38
CA SER A 109 -2.67 0.27 1.95
C SER A 109 -3.56 1.44 2.39
N PHE A 110 -2.97 2.52 2.92
CA PHE A 110 -3.71 3.74 3.25
C PHE A 110 -4.10 4.53 1.99
N LEU A 111 -3.25 4.52 0.95
CA LEU A 111 -3.62 5.04 -0.38
C LEU A 111 -4.81 4.25 -0.94
N THR A 112 -4.77 2.91 -0.86
CA THR A 112 -5.85 2.03 -1.32
C THR A 112 -7.13 2.23 -0.52
N GLN A 113 -7.06 2.44 0.80
CA GLN A 113 -8.24 2.83 1.58
C GLN A 113 -8.87 4.12 1.04
N SER A 114 -8.05 5.15 0.72
CA SER A 114 -8.56 6.39 0.09
C SER A 114 -9.09 6.13 -1.32
N TYR A 115 -8.38 5.34 -2.12
CA TYR A 115 -8.71 4.97 -3.48
C TYR A 115 -10.10 4.32 -3.58
N ILE A 116 -10.41 3.31 -2.76
CA ILE A 116 -11.71 2.61 -2.82
C ILE A 116 -12.90 3.50 -2.44
N SER A 117 -12.67 4.59 -1.73
CA SER A 117 -13.72 5.59 -1.44
C SER A 117 -13.94 6.57 -2.58
N ILE A 118 -12.93 6.80 -3.43
CA ILE A 118 -12.99 7.80 -4.52
C ILE A 118 -13.23 7.11 -5.86
N TYR A 119 -12.62 5.96 -6.09
CA TYR A 119 -12.57 5.23 -7.35
C TYR A 119 -13.03 3.77 -7.21
N GLY A 120 -13.79 3.43 -6.17
CA GLY A 120 -14.23 2.05 -5.91
C GLY A 120 -15.12 1.45 -7.01
N ASP A 121 -15.70 2.28 -7.88
CA ASP A 121 -16.40 1.89 -9.10
C ASP A 121 -15.47 1.47 -10.25
N ARG A 122 -14.16 1.77 -10.14
CA ARG A 122 -13.15 1.44 -11.14
C ARG A 122 -12.37 0.17 -10.82
N THR A 123 -12.63 -0.48 -9.69
CA THR A 123 -11.99 -1.75 -9.30
C THR A 123 -13.03 -2.80 -8.99
N ASP A 124 -12.70 -4.05 -9.24
CA ASP A 124 -13.56 -5.21 -9.01
C ASP A 124 -13.24 -5.89 -7.67
N GLY A 125 -12.24 -5.42 -6.95
CA GLY A 125 -11.88 -5.82 -5.59
C GLY A 125 -10.58 -5.18 -5.12
N ALA A 126 -10.36 -5.16 -3.81
CA ALA A 126 -9.19 -4.57 -3.19
C ALA A 126 -8.57 -5.46 -2.13
N VAL A 127 -7.23 -5.57 -2.12
CA VAL A 127 -6.46 -6.16 -1.04
C VAL A 127 -5.76 -5.04 -0.27
N ILE A 128 -6.00 -4.97 1.01
CA ILE A 128 -5.42 -3.99 1.94
C ILE A 128 -4.48 -4.75 2.87
N ALA A 129 -3.17 -4.66 2.60
CA ALA A 129 -2.12 -5.46 3.21
C ALA A 129 -1.25 -4.64 4.16
N GLY A 130 -0.90 -5.19 5.33
CA GLY A 130 -0.03 -4.51 6.31
C GLY A 130 -0.57 -3.16 6.76
N SER A 131 -1.84 -3.10 7.12
CA SER A 131 -2.60 -1.86 7.34
C SER A 131 -3.09 -1.71 8.78
N ASN A 132 -3.78 -0.60 9.06
CA ASN A 132 -4.34 -0.30 10.37
C ASN A 132 -5.57 0.63 10.25
N TYR A 133 -6.39 0.66 11.28
CA TYR A 133 -7.37 1.73 11.52
C TYR A 133 -6.69 2.88 12.27
N LYS A 134 -6.17 3.86 11.54
CA LYS A 134 -5.44 5.02 12.10
C LYS A 134 -6.31 6.26 12.21
N LYS A 135 -6.89 6.47 13.40
CA LYS A 135 -7.64 7.68 13.78
C LYS A 135 -7.25 8.17 15.18
N ASP A 136 -6.03 7.93 15.58
CA ASP A 136 -5.55 8.14 16.94
C ASP A 136 -4.96 9.55 17.14
N PHE A 137 -4.74 9.93 18.40
CA PHE A 137 -4.14 11.21 18.79
C PHE A 137 -2.74 11.40 18.18
N ASP A 138 -1.99 10.30 17.99
CA ASP A 138 -0.65 10.33 17.39
C ASP A 138 -0.67 10.86 15.94
N VAL A 139 -1.72 10.56 15.17
CA VAL A 139 -1.92 11.12 13.82
C VAL A 139 -2.08 12.64 13.87
N TYR A 140 -2.80 13.13 14.89
CA TYR A 140 -2.96 14.57 15.07
C TYR A 140 -1.65 15.23 15.46
N LEU A 141 -0.96 14.70 16.47
CA LEU A 141 0.32 15.23 16.95
C LEU A 141 1.40 15.19 15.85
N GLY A 142 1.55 14.06 15.16
CA GLY A 142 2.46 13.91 14.03
C GLY A 142 2.17 14.93 12.90
N SER A 143 0.89 15.18 12.63
CA SER A 143 0.47 16.20 11.66
C SER A 143 0.91 17.62 12.04
N VAL A 144 0.82 17.98 13.32
CA VAL A 144 1.28 19.30 13.82
C VAL A 144 2.80 19.41 13.67
N VAL A 145 3.54 18.39 14.11
CA VAL A 145 5.01 18.35 13.99
C VAL A 145 5.44 18.48 12.53
N ALA A 146 4.86 17.69 11.64
CA ALA A 146 5.19 17.73 10.21
C ALA A 146 4.86 19.09 9.57
N HIS A 147 3.77 19.74 9.99
CA HIS A 147 3.36 21.04 9.47
C HIS A 147 4.32 22.16 9.90
N LEU A 148 4.80 22.14 11.14
CA LEU A 148 5.70 23.16 11.69
C LEU A 148 7.17 22.94 11.28
N SER A 149 7.51 21.77 10.75
CA SER A 149 8.87 21.41 10.36
C SER A 149 9.24 21.92 8.95
N PRO A 150 10.53 22.18 8.66
CA PRO A 150 10.97 22.56 7.30
C PRO A 150 10.61 21.48 6.27
N GLN A 151 9.77 21.83 5.29
CA GLN A 151 9.04 20.88 4.44
C GLN A 151 9.92 19.98 3.55
N LYS A 152 11.07 20.49 3.09
CA LYS A 152 12.01 19.74 2.23
C LYS A 152 13.05 18.94 3.02
N LYS A 153 13.10 19.11 4.34
CA LYS A 153 14.08 18.37 5.17
C LYS A 153 13.55 16.98 5.52
N PRO A 154 14.44 15.99 5.71
CA PRO A 154 14.08 14.67 6.20
C PRO A 154 13.33 14.74 7.54
N ALA A 155 12.31 13.91 7.71
CA ALA A 155 11.48 13.85 8.91
C ALA A 155 12.05 12.89 9.98
N THR A 156 13.34 12.98 10.26
CA THR A 156 14.07 12.06 11.14
C THR A 156 13.45 11.93 12.53
N PHE A 157 12.87 13.01 13.06
CA PHE A 157 12.19 12.96 14.36
C PHE A 157 10.93 12.09 14.29
N ILE A 158 10.10 12.25 13.25
CA ILE A 158 8.86 11.48 13.08
C ILE A 158 9.19 10.00 12.89
N GLU A 159 10.16 9.68 12.03
CA GLU A 159 10.59 8.29 11.78
C GLU A 159 11.17 7.63 13.04
N ARG A 160 11.97 8.34 13.80
CA ARG A 160 12.51 7.83 15.06
C ARG A 160 11.39 7.53 16.07
N GLN A 161 10.34 8.34 16.13
CA GLN A 161 9.22 8.12 17.05
C GLN A 161 8.30 6.98 16.58
N SER A 162 8.19 6.73 15.29
CA SER A 162 7.38 5.64 14.72
C SER A 162 8.21 4.37 14.51
N PHE A 163 9.06 4.31 13.51
CA PHE A 163 9.81 3.11 13.15
C PHE A 163 10.83 2.70 14.22
N GLY A 164 11.46 3.69 14.87
CA GLY A 164 12.34 3.42 16.01
C GLY A 164 11.61 2.84 17.23
N ALA A 165 10.32 3.12 17.39
CA ALA A 165 9.48 2.48 18.40
C ALA A 165 9.12 1.04 18.01
N TYR A 166 8.84 0.79 16.72
CA TYR A 166 8.58 -0.56 16.22
C TYR A 166 9.78 -1.49 16.37
N ALA A 167 10.98 -1.01 16.03
CA ALA A 167 12.21 -1.78 16.18
C ALA A 167 12.45 -2.28 17.62
N LYS A 168 12.08 -1.50 18.64
CA LYS A 168 12.22 -1.89 20.04
C LYS A 168 11.30 -3.02 20.50
N LEU A 169 10.31 -3.40 19.71
CA LEU A 169 9.42 -4.51 20.04
C LEU A 169 10.04 -5.88 19.74
N PHE A 170 11.17 -5.90 19.03
CA PHE A 170 11.85 -7.12 18.61
C PHE A 170 13.29 -7.16 19.11
N GLU A 171 13.73 -8.33 19.57
CA GLU A 171 15.09 -8.51 20.10
C GLU A 171 16.18 -8.27 19.04
N ASP A 172 15.88 -8.62 17.77
CA ASP A 172 16.74 -8.39 16.62
C ASP A 172 16.69 -6.95 16.07
N GLY A 173 15.81 -6.10 16.60
CA GLY A 173 15.60 -4.73 16.14
C GLY A 173 14.90 -4.62 14.77
N GLU A 174 14.52 -5.72 14.16
CA GLU A 174 13.94 -5.78 12.81
C GLU A 174 12.44 -5.95 12.89
N TRP A 175 11.69 -4.88 12.67
CA TRP A 175 10.23 -4.91 12.67
C TRP A 175 9.63 -5.23 11.30
N LEU A 176 10.43 -5.04 10.24
CA LEU A 176 9.97 -5.11 8.85
C LEU A 176 9.65 -6.57 8.46
N SER A 177 10.59 -7.49 8.72
CA SER A 177 10.43 -8.89 8.38
C SER A 177 11.12 -9.81 9.41
N ALA A 178 10.59 -11.02 9.59
CA ALA A 178 11.28 -12.09 10.30
C ALA A 178 12.36 -12.78 9.43
N ASP A 179 12.38 -12.51 8.12
CA ASP A 179 13.34 -13.06 7.16
C ASP A 179 14.57 -12.14 7.05
N ALA A 180 15.71 -12.58 7.62
CA ALA A 180 16.94 -11.81 7.61
C ALA A 180 17.48 -11.50 6.21
N GLU A 181 17.28 -12.39 5.23
CA GLU A 181 17.69 -12.12 3.84
C GLU A 181 16.82 -11.02 3.21
N ASN A 182 15.52 -11.00 3.51
CA ASN A 182 14.64 -9.92 3.07
C ASN A 182 15.07 -8.58 3.67
N ASN A 183 15.38 -8.54 4.97
CA ASN A 183 15.86 -7.33 5.64
C ASN A 183 17.18 -6.85 5.02
N ALA A 184 18.13 -7.76 4.80
CA ALA A 184 19.41 -7.44 4.16
C ALA A 184 19.23 -6.88 2.74
N ALA A 185 18.34 -7.48 1.95
CA ALA A 185 18.02 -7.01 0.60
C ALA A 185 17.38 -5.61 0.63
N TYR A 186 16.45 -5.36 1.57
CA TYR A 186 15.85 -4.05 1.76
C TYR A 186 16.89 -2.98 2.13
N HIS A 187 17.77 -3.26 3.07
CA HIS A 187 18.80 -2.31 3.50
C HIS A 187 19.89 -2.05 2.45
N ALA A 188 20.14 -3.00 1.56
CA ALA A 188 21.08 -2.86 0.46
C ALA A 188 20.53 -2.14 -0.77
N ASP A 189 19.21 -1.98 -0.86
CA ASP A 189 18.55 -1.38 -2.02
C ASP A 189 18.63 0.15 -1.95
N ALA A 190 19.15 0.76 -3.01
CA ALA A 190 19.32 2.22 -3.11
C ALA A 190 17.99 3.00 -3.10
N TYR A 191 16.89 2.35 -3.48
CA TYR A 191 15.54 2.92 -3.47
C TYR A 191 14.74 2.61 -2.20
N CYS A 192 15.40 1.99 -1.22
CA CYS A 192 14.85 1.71 0.11
C CYS A 192 15.68 2.43 1.19
N SER A 193 15.23 2.38 2.43
CA SER A 193 16.00 2.88 3.60
C SER A 193 16.37 4.37 3.56
N PHE A 194 15.70 5.20 2.75
CA PHE A 194 15.81 6.65 2.82
C PHE A 194 14.81 7.24 3.83
N THR A 195 15.01 8.47 4.26
CA THR A 195 14.08 9.19 5.13
C THR A 195 13.16 10.10 4.34
N CYS A 196 11.85 9.89 4.45
CA CYS A 196 10.87 10.77 3.83
C CYS A 196 10.92 12.19 4.39
N SER A 197 10.57 13.19 3.57
CA SER A 197 10.53 14.60 3.96
C SER A 197 9.38 14.91 4.93
N ASN A 198 9.51 16.01 5.69
CA ASN A 198 8.41 16.50 6.51
C ASN A 198 7.14 16.80 5.68
N ARG A 199 7.29 17.20 4.39
CA ARG A 199 6.17 17.38 3.49
C ARG A 199 5.43 16.10 3.21
N PHE A 200 6.15 14.99 2.99
CA PHE A 200 5.56 13.67 2.81
C PHE A 200 4.68 13.33 4.02
N TYR A 201 5.21 13.41 5.23
CA TYR A 201 4.46 13.10 6.45
C TYR A 201 3.30 14.05 6.70
N ARG A 202 3.46 15.35 6.41
CA ARG A 202 2.35 16.30 6.48
C ARG A 202 1.17 15.86 5.60
N ASP A 203 1.47 15.47 4.36
CA ASP A 203 0.45 15.09 3.38
C ASP A 203 -0.11 13.69 3.71
N PHE A 204 0.72 12.78 4.22
CA PHE A 204 0.29 11.47 4.72
C PHE A 204 -0.68 11.61 5.90
N PHE A 205 -0.32 12.37 6.94
CA PHE A 205 -1.24 12.59 8.07
C PHE A 205 -2.52 13.32 7.66
N LYS A 206 -2.45 14.22 6.68
CA LYS A 206 -3.65 14.83 6.10
C LYS A 206 -4.53 13.79 5.40
N GLY A 207 -3.91 12.86 4.68
CA GLY A 207 -4.58 11.70 4.08
C GLY A 207 -5.27 10.84 5.13
N LEU A 208 -4.55 10.41 6.17
CA LEU A 208 -5.09 9.61 7.28
C LEU A 208 -6.28 10.28 7.96
N LYS A 209 -6.24 11.60 8.17
CA LYS A 209 -7.38 12.35 8.74
C LYS A 209 -8.61 12.41 7.84
N SER A 210 -8.45 12.19 6.54
CA SER A 210 -9.58 12.16 5.59
C SER A 210 -10.32 10.81 5.61
N LEU A 211 -9.63 9.73 6.04
CA LEU A 211 -10.21 8.40 6.17
C LEU A 211 -11.25 8.36 7.31
N TYR A 212 -12.17 7.43 7.24
CA TYR A 212 -13.19 7.14 8.25
C TYR A 212 -14.15 8.28 8.57
N THR A 213 -14.15 9.35 7.77
CA THR A 213 -15.12 10.46 7.85
C THR A 213 -16.47 10.06 7.24
N LYS A 214 -17.52 10.82 7.48
CA LYS A 214 -18.83 10.60 6.83
C LYS A 214 -18.70 10.62 5.30
N ARG A 215 -17.88 11.53 4.74
CA ARG A 215 -17.62 11.62 3.30
C ARG A 215 -16.92 10.36 2.78
N TYR A 216 -15.92 9.87 3.50
CA TYR A 216 -15.22 8.62 3.17
C TYR A 216 -16.21 7.44 3.12
N ILE A 217 -17.03 7.26 4.16
CA ILE A 217 -18.03 6.17 4.24
C ILE A 217 -19.06 6.27 3.10
N ALA A 218 -19.48 7.49 2.76
CA ALA A 218 -20.43 7.71 1.67
C ALA A 218 -19.86 7.35 0.29
N GLY A 219 -18.54 7.47 0.10
CA GLY A 219 -17.86 7.10 -1.14
C GLY A 219 -17.60 5.59 -1.30
N LEU A 220 -17.69 4.80 -0.22
CA LEU A 220 -17.44 3.37 -0.29
C LEU A 220 -18.58 2.63 -1.00
N LYS A 221 -18.25 1.85 -2.03
CA LYS A 221 -19.14 0.89 -2.66
C LYS A 221 -19.33 -0.30 -1.69
N LYS A 222 -20.59 -0.55 -1.29
CA LYS A 222 -20.90 -1.47 -0.17
C LYS A 222 -20.67 -2.94 -0.49
N ASP A 223 -20.78 -3.29 -1.75
CA ASP A 223 -20.59 -4.63 -2.30
C ASP A 223 -19.19 -4.85 -2.93
N LEU A 224 -18.27 -3.88 -2.79
CA LEU A 224 -16.87 -4.07 -3.24
C LEU A 224 -16.20 -5.15 -2.40
N PRO A 225 -15.70 -6.23 -3.02
CA PRO A 225 -14.91 -7.23 -2.32
C PRO A 225 -13.62 -6.62 -1.74
N VAL A 226 -13.36 -6.83 -0.45
CA VAL A 226 -12.15 -6.37 0.22
C VAL A 226 -11.54 -7.49 1.05
N LEU A 227 -10.26 -7.78 0.80
CA LEU A 227 -9.46 -8.65 1.64
C LEU A 227 -8.49 -7.82 2.48
N LEU A 228 -8.58 -7.94 3.80
CA LEU A 228 -7.59 -7.40 4.74
C LEU A 228 -6.60 -8.51 5.09
N VAL A 229 -5.31 -8.25 4.91
CA VAL A 229 -4.25 -9.21 5.26
C VAL A 229 -3.11 -8.53 6.01
N SER A 230 -2.56 -9.20 7.02
CA SER A 230 -1.40 -8.71 7.78
C SER A 230 -0.69 -9.85 8.50
N GLY A 231 0.58 -9.64 8.87
CA GLY A 231 1.21 -10.45 9.89
C GLY A 231 0.60 -10.21 11.27
N LYS A 232 0.54 -11.23 12.12
CA LYS A 232 0.12 -11.05 13.52
C LYS A 232 1.16 -10.30 14.35
N ASP A 233 2.43 -10.37 13.95
CA ASP A 233 3.54 -9.68 14.62
C ASP A 233 3.87 -8.36 13.91
N ASP A 234 2.96 -7.82 13.07
CA ASP A 234 3.12 -6.54 12.39
C ASP A 234 2.82 -5.37 13.34
N PRO A 235 3.83 -4.55 13.73
CA PRO A 235 3.60 -3.41 14.62
C PRO A 235 2.83 -2.27 13.94
N VAL A 236 2.86 -2.15 12.61
CA VAL A 236 2.04 -1.19 11.87
C VAL A 236 0.56 -1.52 12.04
N GLY A 237 0.22 -2.81 12.04
CA GLY A 237 -1.10 -3.35 12.30
C GLY A 237 -1.49 -3.44 13.78
N ASP A 238 -0.69 -2.87 14.70
CA ASP A 238 -0.86 -3.01 16.15
C ASP A 238 -0.97 -4.48 16.58
N MET A 239 -0.03 -5.31 16.09
CA MET A 239 -0.01 -6.76 16.32
C MET A 239 -1.36 -7.41 15.97
N GLY A 240 -1.92 -7.07 14.81
CA GLY A 240 -3.19 -7.56 14.29
C GLY A 240 -4.44 -6.82 14.80
N LYS A 241 -4.41 -6.22 16.00
CA LYS A 241 -5.57 -5.55 16.62
C LYS A 241 -6.08 -4.37 15.81
N GLY A 242 -5.17 -3.59 15.21
CA GLY A 242 -5.52 -2.46 14.36
C GLY A 242 -6.19 -2.89 13.05
N VAL A 243 -5.76 -4.03 12.49
CA VAL A 243 -6.38 -4.61 11.29
C VAL A 243 -7.77 -5.17 11.61
N GLU A 244 -7.95 -5.84 12.77
CA GLU A 244 -9.27 -6.25 13.25
C GLU A 244 -10.22 -5.07 13.47
N LYS A 245 -9.71 -3.95 14.00
CA LYS A 245 -10.47 -2.71 14.16
C LYS A 245 -10.89 -2.14 12.80
N LEU A 246 -10.01 -2.23 11.79
CA LEU A 246 -10.31 -1.84 10.41
C LEU A 246 -11.39 -2.74 9.81
N TYR A 247 -11.31 -4.05 10.02
CA TYR A 247 -12.34 -5.01 9.61
C TYR A 247 -13.71 -4.67 10.22
N ARG A 248 -13.75 -4.45 11.55
CA ARG A 248 -15.00 -4.03 12.23
C ARG A 248 -15.52 -2.69 11.71
N PHE A 249 -14.63 -1.76 11.37
CA PHE A 249 -15.04 -0.49 10.76
C PHE A 249 -15.73 -0.73 9.41
N TYR A 250 -15.15 -1.51 8.51
CA TYR A 250 -15.75 -1.77 7.20
C TYR A 250 -17.09 -2.52 7.32
N THR A 251 -17.15 -3.55 8.12
CA THR A 251 -18.34 -4.40 8.24
C THR A 251 -19.46 -3.73 9.05
N GLN A 252 -19.16 -3.13 10.20
CA GLN A 252 -20.16 -2.65 11.15
C GLN A 252 -20.48 -1.16 11.01
N LYS A 253 -19.49 -0.32 10.63
CA LYS A 253 -19.68 1.13 10.51
C LYS A 253 -19.92 1.58 9.08
N ALA A 254 -19.17 1.03 8.15
CA ALA A 254 -19.33 1.33 6.73
C ALA A 254 -20.36 0.43 6.05
N HIS A 255 -20.80 -0.66 6.69
CA HIS A 255 -21.79 -1.62 6.19
C HIS A 255 -21.40 -2.22 4.82
N MET A 256 -20.12 -2.52 4.65
CA MET A 256 -19.65 -3.29 3.50
C MET A 256 -19.98 -4.77 3.72
N THR A 257 -20.45 -5.44 2.66
CA THR A 257 -21.02 -6.79 2.74
C THR A 257 -20.05 -7.90 2.36
N ASP A 258 -18.96 -7.57 1.64
CA ASP A 258 -17.95 -8.52 1.20
C ASP A 258 -16.56 -8.10 1.68
N VAL A 259 -16.30 -8.33 2.96
CA VAL A 259 -15.00 -8.03 3.60
C VAL A 259 -14.52 -9.27 4.32
N THR A 260 -13.30 -9.70 4.01
CA THR A 260 -12.63 -10.81 4.69
C THR A 260 -11.35 -10.34 5.39
N LEU A 261 -10.93 -11.05 6.43
CA LEU A 261 -9.72 -10.76 7.19
C LEU A 261 -8.90 -12.05 7.33
N THR A 262 -7.61 -11.97 7.02
CA THR A 262 -6.63 -13.02 7.30
C THR A 262 -5.43 -12.43 8.03
N LEU A 263 -5.06 -13.01 9.17
CA LEU A 263 -3.85 -12.67 9.92
C LEU A 263 -2.92 -13.89 9.91
N PHE A 264 -1.67 -13.69 9.45
CA PHE A 264 -0.68 -14.75 9.36
C PHE A 264 0.14 -14.84 10.64
N ASP A 265 0.18 -16.04 11.23
CA ASP A 265 1.03 -16.32 12.40
C ASP A 265 2.52 -16.18 12.05
N ASN A 266 3.34 -15.82 13.03
CA ASN A 266 4.80 -15.70 12.91
C ASN A 266 5.23 -14.83 11.71
N SER A 267 4.48 -13.78 11.41
CA SER A 267 4.74 -12.90 10.28
C SER A 267 4.73 -11.45 10.73
N ARG A 268 5.80 -10.73 10.36
CA ARG A 268 5.96 -9.30 10.60
C ARG A 268 5.32 -8.48 9.47
N HIS A 269 5.74 -7.24 9.30
CA HIS A 269 5.12 -6.30 8.37
C HIS A 269 5.18 -6.76 6.91
N GLU A 270 6.35 -7.16 6.40
CA GLU A 270 6.56 -7.59 5.01
C GLU A 270 6.21 -9.07 4.75
N PHE A 271 5.11 -9.55 5.31
CA PHE A 271 4.69 -10.96 5.23
C PHE A 271 4.67 -11.52 3.80
N LEU A 272 4.43 -10.70 2.76
CA LEU A 272 4.46 -11.14 1.35
C LEU A 272 5.88 -11.49 0.86
N ASN A 273 6.91 -10.87 1.43
CA ASN A 273 8.31 -11.07 1.04
C ASN A 273 9.01 -12.13 1.91
N GLU A 274 8.43 -12.50 3.04
CA GLU A 274 8.98 -13.55 3.91
C GLU A 274 8.94 -14.93 3.24
N LYS A 275 10.02 -15.71 3.40
CA LYS A 275 10.12 -17.07 2.84
C LYS A 275 9.23 -18.06 3.58
N GLU A 276 9.09 -17.88 4.90
CA GLU A 276 8.28 -18.76 5.71
C GLU A 276 6.81 -18.70 5.30
N ASN A 277 6.22 -19.86 5.04
CA ASN A 277 4.83 -20.00 4.61
C ASN A 277 4.44 -19.14 3.39
N ARG A 278 5.42 -18.71 2.57
CA ARG A 278 5.21 -17.85 1.39
C ARG A 278 4.10 -18.35 0.48
N ALA A 279 4.11 -19.64 0.17
CA ALA A 279 3.10 -20.23 -0.69
C ALA A 279 1.68 -20.06 -0.13
N HIS A 280 1.49 -20.23 1.18
CA HIS A 280 0.20 -20.00 1.83
C HIS A 280 -0.23 -18.53 1.77
N LYS A 281 0.68 -17.60 2.06
CA LYS A 281 0.44 -16.15 2.02
C LYS A 281 0.04 -15.71 0.61
N TRP A 282 0.80 -16.11 -0.40
CA TRP A 282 0.55 -15.78 -1.79
C TRP A 282 -0.75 -16.41 -2.33
N ASN A 283 -1.01 -17.69 -2.01
CA ASN A 283 -2.24 -18.37 -2.41
C ASN A 283 -3.49 -17.78 -1.75
N THR A 284 -3.39 -17.24 -0.53
CA THR A 284 -4.49 -16.52 0.11
C THR A 284 -4.91 -15.31 -0.72
N VAL A 285 -3.93 -14.49 -1.14
CA VAL A 285 -4.19 -13.31 -1.98
C VAL A 285 -4.65 -13.71 -3.39
N LEU A 286 -4.01 -14.72 -4.00
CA LEU A 286 -4.42 -15.27 -5.30
C LEU A 286 -5.86 -15.79 -5.27
N SER A 287 -6.24 -16.53 -4.22
CA SER A 287 -7.59 -17.09 -4.09
C SER A 287 -8.66 -16.00 -4.05
N PHE A 288 -8.35 -14.87 -3.38
CA PHE A 288 -9.24 -13.72 -3.40
C PHE A 288 -9.44 -13.19 -4.84
N PHE A 289 -8.36 -12.96 -5.59
CA PHE A 289 -8.50 -12.49 -6.98
C PHE A 289 -9.23 -13.53 -7.85
N ALA A 290 -8.89 -14.82 -7.70
CA ALA A 290 -9.48 -15.90 -8.50
C ALA A 290 -10.98 -16.08 -8.25
N ALA A 291 -11.48 -15.75 -7.08
CA ALA A 291 -12.90 -15.82 -6.73
C ALA A 291 -13.74 -14.68 -7.34
N HIS A 292 -13.10 -13.60 -7.80
CA HIS A 292 -13.80 -12.39 -8.25
C HIS A 292 -13.51 -12.03 -9.74
N VAL A 293 -12.90 -12.94 -10.51
CA VAL A 293 -12.69 -12.79 -11.97
C VAL A 293 -13.89 -13.26 -12.80
#